data_74684bfe695a4895b5a42fc77d8b0f18
#
_entry.id   74684bfe695a4895b5a42fc77d8b0f18
#
_cell.length_a   1.000
_cell.length_b   1.000
_cell.length_c   1.000
_cell.angle_alpha   90.00
_cell.angle_beta   90.00
_cell.angle_gamma   90.00
#
_symmetry.space_group_name_H-M   'P 1'
#
loop_
_entity.id
_entity.type
_entity.pdbx_description
1 polymer ?
#
loop_
_entity_poly.entity_id
_entity_poly.type
_entity_poly.pdbx_seq_one_letter_code
_entity_poly.pdbx_strand_id
1 'polypeptide(L)'
;MIAYPQMLRVGLISLLLTASALSDAGADVVTEWNEKAGEIVVKAGLGPLPAERALAMVQASVYEAVNAITQRYPASDLKLEATPGASVEAAVAAANRAMLTKLIPSQQTSIDYAYQTALTAIADGSGKSNGIAVAEKAVAGILARRAKDGAAGGESYRPHTSAGTYVPTVIPEAPQWRHRTPWLMTNPAQFRPGPPPDLGSDVWARDYNEVKALGGKQSRHRTAEQTAIARFWEEVMPPIYHGIVRSVANAPGRDVTRNARLFAAVTQASDDGLIAVFDAKYHYGFWRPLTAIRNGDIDGNDAT
;
A
#
# COMPACT_ATOMS: atom_id res chain seq x y z
N MET A 1 -11.93 -6.49 -89.26
CA MET A 1 -11.12 -6.38 -88.03
C MET A 1 -12.04 -5.96 -86.95
N ILE A 2 -12.47 -6.90 -86.14
CA ILE A 2 -13.47 -6.72 -85.09
C ILE A 2 -12.73 -6.93 -83.72
N ALA A 3 -12.68 -5.89 -82.96
CA ALA A 3 -12.09 -5.92 -81.59
C ALA A 3 -13.16 -6.29 -80.54
N TYR A 4 -12.90 -7.29 -79.74
CA TYR A 4 -13.72 -7.64 -78.61
C TYR A 4 -13.24 -6.89 -77.36
N PRO A 5 -14.12 -6.33 -76.56
CA PRO A 5 -13.70 -5.82 -75.22
C PRO A 5 -13.74 -6.93 -74.15
N GLN A 6 -12.68 -7.04 -73.44
CA GLN A 6 -12.62 -7.88 -72.26
C GLN A 6 -13.37 -7.29 -71.07
N MET A 7 -14.34 -8.03 -70.56
CA MET A 7 -15.04 -7.69 -69.33
C MET A 7 -14.15 -7.95 -68.12
N LEU A 8 -13.80 -6.90 -67.43
CA LEU A 8 -13.09 -6.93 -66.12
C LEU A 8 -14.10 -7.30 -65.03
N ARG A 9 -13.98 -8.53 -64.48
CA ARG A 9 -14.74 -8.93 -63.28
C ARG A 9 -14.02 -8.33 -62.07
N VAL A 10 -14.62 -7.30 -61.46
CA VAL A 10 -14.20 -6.76 -60.18
C VAL A 10 -14.79 -7.66 -59.12
N GLY A 11 -13.93 -8.49 -58.48
CA GLY A 11 -14.29 -9.23 -57.31
C GLY A 11 -14.32 -8.32 -56.08
N LEU A 12 -15.48 -8.16 -55.50
CA LEU A 12 -15.66 -7.48 -54.20
C LEU A 12 -15.08 -8.40 -53.10
N ILE A 13 -13.86 -8.09 -52.59
CA ILE A 13 -13.34 -8.68 -51.37
C ILE A 13 -13.96 -7.91 -50.23
N SER A 14 -14.97 -8.49 -49.61
CA SER A 14 -15.51 -7.99 -48.30
C SER A 14 -14.49 -8.24 -47.20
N LEU A 15 -13.74 -7.22 -46.83
CA LEU A 15 -12.86 -7.22 -45.69
C LEU A 15 -13.75 -7.13 -44.43
N LEU A 16 -14.03 -8.25 -43.80
CA LEU A 16 -14.59 -8.30 -42.44
C LEU A 16 -13.54 -7.75 -41.46
N LEU A 17 -13.61 -6.46 -41.16
CA LEU A 17 -12.98 -5.86 -40.02
C LEU A 17 -13.69 -6.41 -38.78
N THR A 18 -13.13 -7.47 -38.20
CA THR A 18 -13.39 -7.78 -36.79
C THR A 18 -12.81 -6.63 -35.97
N ALA A 19 -13.66 -5.71 -35.58
CA ALA A 19 -13.35 -4.75 -34.52
C ALA A 19 -13.11 -5.56 -33.24
N SER A 20 -11.86 -5.93 -33.01
CA SER A 20 -11.41 -6.28 -31.66
C SER A 20 -11.68 -5.03 -30.83
N ALA A 21 -12.70 -5.08 -29.99
CA ALA A 21 -12.88 -4.08 -28.95
C ALA A 21 -11.58 -4.06 -28.14
N LEU A 22 -10.71 -3.11 -28.44
CA LEU A 22 -9.70 -2.66 -27.52
C LEU A 22 -10.50 -2.19 -26.32
N SER A 23 -10.59 -3.04 -25.29
CA SER A 23 -11.06 -2.57 -23.99
C SER A 23 -10.21 -1.36 -23.66
N ASP A 24 -10.84 -0.22 -23.60
CA ASP A 24 -10.26 1.02 -23.11
C ASP A 24 -9.54 0.65 -21.81
N ALA A 25 -8.24 0.92 -21.75
CA ALA A 25 -7.44 0.70 -20.55
C ALA A 25 -7.78 1.80 -19.53
N GLY A 26 -9.06 1.86 -19.16
CA GLY A 26 -9.57 2.71 -18.10
C GLY A 26 -9.36 2.04 -16.74
N ALA A 27 -9.28 2.84 -15.69
CA ALA A 27 -9.25 2.36 -14.33
C ALA A 27 -10.46 1.46 -14.05
N ASP A 28 -10.24 0.26 -13.53
CA ASP A 28 -11.33 -0.59 -13.05
C ASP A 28 -11.81 -0.14 -11.66
N VAL A 29 -12.93 -0.70 -11.22
CA VAL A 29 -13.56 -0.34 -9.95
C VAL A 29 -12.63 -0.51 -8.74
N VAL A 30 -11.70 -1.48 -8.77
CA VAL A 30 -10.71 -1.68 -7.70
C VAL A 30 -9.69 -0.55 -7.68
N THR A 31 -9.19 -0.17 -8.84
CA THR A 31 -8.23 0.93 -9.00
C THR A 31 -8.84 2.27 -8.58
N GLU A 32 -10.07 2.55 -8.98
CA GLU A 32 -10.82 3.75 -8.57
C GLU A 32 -11.02 3.81 -7.05
N TRP A 33 -11.43 2.69 -6.44
CA TRP A 33 -11.62 2.64 -4.99
C TRP A 33 -10.31 2.69 -4.21
N ASN A 34 -9.21 2.19 -4.77
CA ASN A 34 -7.89 2.37 -4.16
C ASN A 34 -7.52 3.86 -4.05
N GLU A 35 -7.82 4.65 -5.07
CA GLU A 35 -7.60 6.10 -5.04
C GLU A 35 -8.48 6.78 -3.99
N LYS A 36 -9.79 6.52 -4.01
CA LYS A 36 -10.75 7.07 -3.03
C LYS A 36 -10.39 6.70 -1.59
N ALA A 37 -9.99 5.45 -1.34
CA ALA A 37 -9.54 5.02 -0.02
C ALA A 37 -8.29 5.79 0.45
N GLY A 38 -7.34 6.02 -0.47
CA GLY A 38 -6.15 6.84 -0.20
C GLY A 38 -6.51 8.28 0.17
N GLU A 39 -7.41 8.92 -0.56
CA GLU A 39 -7.90 10.27 -0.26
C GLU A 39 -8.60 10.35 1.12
N ILE A 40 -9.42 9.36 1.46
CA ILE A 40 -10.10 9.29 2.76
C ILE A 40 -9.08 9.15 3.90
N VAL A 41 -8.06 8.32 3.73
CA VAL A 41 -6.98 8.12 4.70
C VAL A 41 -6.20 9.41 4.94
N VAL A 42 -5.82 10.13 3.87
CA VAL A 42 -5.14 11.43 3.95
C VAL A 42 -6.03 12.46 4.65
N LYS A 43 -7.28 12.54 4.26
CA LYS A 43 -8.26 13.49 4.84
C LYS A 43 -8.54 13.25 6.33
N ALA A 44 -8.39 12.01 6.76
CA ALA A 44 -8.50 11.63 8.18
C ALA A 44 -7.28 12.07 9.02
N GLY A 45 -6.20 12.51 8.38
CA GLY A 45 -4.96 12.89 9.06
C GLY A 45 -4.23 11.73 9.73
N LEU A 46 -4.40 10.50 9.22
CA LEU A 46 -3.68 9.34 9.73
C LEU A 46 -2.18 9.46 9.41
N GLY A 47 -1.33 9.15 10.39
CA GLY A 47 0.10 8.98 10.12
C GLY A 47 0.38 7.76 9.22
N PRO A 48 1.62 7.63 8.69
CA PRO A 48 1.96 6.60 7.71
C PRO A 48 1.63 5.17 8.15
N LEU A 49 1.92 4.83 9.40
CA LEU A 49 1.74 3.48 9.94
C LEU A 49 0.26 3.06 10.03
N PRO A 50 -0.63 3.82 10.69
CA PRO A 50 -2.05 3.49 10.72
C PRO A 50 -2.70 3.61 9.34
N ALA A 51 -2.19 4.48 8.46
CA ALA A 51 -2.66 4.62 7.09
C ALA A 51 -2.41 3.35 6.27
N GLU A 52 -1.17 2.82 6.29
CA GLU A 52 -0.83 1.59 5.56
C GLU A 52 -1.61 0.40 6.11
N ARG A 53 -1.69 0.25 7.44
CA ARG A 53 -2.51 -0.80 8.04
C ARG A 53 -3.97 -0.74 7.59
N ALA A 54 -4.55 0.45 7.55
CA ALA A 54 -5.94 0.62 7.10
C ALA A 54 -6.10 0.22 5.64
N LEU A 55 -5.20 0.66 4.76
CA LEU A 55 -5.22 0.31 3.34
C LEU A 55 -4.99 -1.19 3.11
N ALA A 56 -4.09 -1.83 3.86
CA ALA A 56 -3.87 -3.27 3.80
C ALA A 56 -5.15 -4.05 4.18
N MET A 57 -5.86 -3.64 5.22
CA MET A 57 -7.13 -4.25 5.61
C MET A 57 -8.23 -4.04 4.56
N VAL A 58 -8.32 -2.84 3.98
CA VAL A 58 -9.27 -2.54 2.90
C VAL A 58 -9.00 -3.43 1.69
N GLN A 59 -7.75 -3.43 1.18
CA GLN A 59 -7.41 -4.16 -0.04
C GLN A 59 -7.46 -5.68 0.15
N ALA A 60 -7.13 -6.19 1.33
CA ALA A 60 -7.34 -7.59 1.67
C ALA A 60 -8.82 -7.98 1.59
N SER A 61 -9.72 -7.15 2.15
CA SER A 61 -11.17 -7.41 2.11
C SER A 61 -11.73 -7.34 0.69
N VAL A 62 -11.25 -6.40 -0.12
CA VAL A 62 -11.62 -6.28 -1.54
C VAL A 62 -11.19 -7.54 -2.30
N TYR A 63 -9.94 -7.97 -2.13
CA TYR A 63 -9.44 -9.17 -2.80
C TYR A 63 -10.23 -10.43 -2.41
N GLU A 64 -10.50 -10.62 -1.12
CA GLU A 64 -11.28 -11.76 -0.64
C GLU A 64 -12.68 -11.80 -1.26
N ALA A 65 -13.37 -10.66 -1.31
CA ALA A 65 -14.71 -10.56 -1.89
C ALA A 65 -14.69 -10.78 -3.42
N VAL A 66 -13.77 -10.14 -4.14
CA VAL A 66 -13.65 -10.28 -5.58
C VAL A 66 -13.27 -11.70 -5.97
N ASN A 67 -12.29 -12.31 -5.28
CA ASN A 67 -11.88 -13.68 -5.58
C ASN A 67 -12.97 -14.72 -5.26
N ALA A 68 -13.78 -14.50 -4.22
CA ALA A 68 -14.92 -15.37 -3.92
C ALA A 68 -15.96 -15.37 -5.06
N ILE A 69 -16.15 -14.22 -5.72
CA ILE A 69 -17.09 -14.10 -6.86
C ILE A 69 -16.49 -14.70 -8.14
N THR A 70 -15.25 -14.35 -8.45
CA THR A 70 -14.61 -14.68 -9.73
C THR A 70 -13.95 -16.06 -9.74
N GLN A 71 -13.64 -16.61 -8.57
CA GLN A 71 -12.99 -17.91 -8.33
C GLN A 71 -11.71 -18.11 -9.17
N ARG A 72 -10.98 -17.02 -9.44
CA ARG A 72 -9.79 -17.07 -10.30
C ARG A 72 -8.57 -17.68 -9.59
N TYR A 73 -8.45 -17.47 -8.29
CA TYR A 73 -7.35 -17.97 -7.48
C TYR A 73 -7.88 -18.91 -6.40
N PRO A 74 -7.04 -19.80 -5.84
CA PRO A 74 -7.45 -20.63 -4.73
C PRO A 74 -8.09 -19.82 -3.60
N ALA A 75 -9.10 -20.39 -2.98
CA ALA A 75 -9.73 -19.75 -1.82
C ALA A 75 -8.71 -19.61 -0.68
N SER A 76 -8.81 -18.49 0.04
CA SER A 76 -8.05 -18.27 1.27
C SER A 76 -8.64 -19.11 2.42
N ASP A 77 -8.01 -18.97 3.61
CA ASP A 77 -8.54 -19.60 4.83
C ASP A 77 -9.91 -19.07 5.24
N LEU A 78 -10.38 -17.93 4.70
CA LEU A 78 -11.73 -17.44 4.95
C LEU A 78 -12.80 -18.29 4.26
N LYS A 79 -12.43 -19.03 3.20
CA LYS A 79 -13.31 -19.94 2.45
C LYS A 79 -14.66 -19.32 2.13
N LEU A 80 -14.62 -18.08 1.63
CA LEU A 80 -15.83 -17.34 1.30
C LEU A 80 -16.51 -17.93 0.08
N GLU A 81 -17.82 -18.05 0.16
CA GLU A 81 -18.68 -18.45 -0.95
C GLU A 81 -19.52 -17.26 -1.39
N ALA A 82 -19.52 -16.99 -2.68
CA ALA A 82 -20.39 -16.00 -3.31
C ALA A 82 -21.55 -16.70 -4.02
N THR A 83 -22.72 -16.08 -3.98
CA THR A 83 -23.86 -16.51 -4.79
C THR A 83 -23.56 -16.26 -6.26
N PRO A 84 -23.87 -17.22 -7.18
CA PRO A 84 -23.68 -16.99 -8.61
C PRO A 84 -24.36 -15.71 -9.09
N GLY A 85 -23.66 -14.93 -9.95
CA GLY A 85 -24.15 -13.65 -10.45
C GLY A 85 -24.02 -12.47 -9.47
N ALA A 86 -23.29 -12.63 -8.36
CA ALA A 86 -22.96 -11.50 -7.48
C ALA A 86 -22.15 -10.44 -8.23
N SER A 87 -22.49 -9.16 -8.08
CA SER A 87 -21.77 -8.04 -8.70
C SER A 87 -20.42 -7.79 -8.02
N VAL A 88 -19.35 -7.81 -8.82
CA VAL A 88 -18.00 -7.46 -8.38
C VAL A 88 -17.93 -5.99 -7.97
N GLU A 89 -18.54 -5.10 -8.73
CA GLU A 89 -18.56 -3.66 -8.48
C GLU A 89 -19.24 -3.35 -7.14
N ALA A 90 -20.37 -3.99 -6.86
CA ALA A 90 -21.06 -3.84 -5.57
C ALA A 90 -20.23 -4.40 -4.42
N ALA A 91 -19.53 -5.51 -4.62
CA ALA A 91 -18.65 -6.10 -3.62
C ALA A 91 -17.46 -5.19 -3.30
N VAL A 92 -16.80 -4.62 -4.31
CA VAL A 92 -15.68 -3.70 -4.11
C VAL A 92 -16.13 -2.44 -3.36
N ALA A 93 -17.24 -1.84 -3.77
CA ALA A 93 -17.78 -0.65 -3.09
C ALA A 93 -18.17 -0.95 -1.63
N ALA A 94 -18.85 -2.08 -1.38
CA ALA A 94 -19.28 -2.46 -0.04
C ALA A 94 -18.11 -2.83 0.88
N ALA A 95 -17.08 -3.52 0.39
CA ALA A 95 -15.88 -3.85 1.15
C ALA A 95 -15.14 -2.60 1.60
N ASN A 96 -14.93 -1.64 0.68
CA ASN A 96 -14.32 -0.35 1.00
C ASN A 96 -15.14 0.41 2.05
N ARG A 97 -16.44 0.59 1.82
CA ARG A 97 -17.32 1.28 2.77
C ARG A 97 -17.27 0.65 4.16
N ALA A 98 -17.51 -0.65 4.24
CA ALA A 98 -17.63 -1.33 5.52
C ALA A 98 -16.31 -1.30 6.31
N MET A 99 -15.16 -1.51 5.66
CA MET A 99 -13.86 -1.46 6.32
C MET A 99 -13.48 -0.03 6.72
N LEU A 100 -13.60 0.95 5.82
CA LEU A 100 -13.28 2.35 6.11
C LEU A 100 -14.15 2.93 7.22
N THR A 101 -15.46 2.61 7.25
CA THR A 101 -16.35 3.01 8.34
C THR A 101 -15.88 2.52 9.71
N LYS A 102 -15.34 1.30 9.77
CA LYS A 102 -14.81 0.74 11.04
C LYS A 102 -13.48 1.36 11.45
N LEU A 103 -12.62 1.67 10.50
CA LEU A 103 -11.27 2.15 10.77
C LEU A 103 -11.19 3.68 10.86
N ILE A 104 -12.04 4.40 10.14
CA ILE A 104 -11.99 5.86 9.98
C ILE A 104 -13.39 6.48 10.11
N PRO A 105 -14.08 6.30 11.24
CA PRO A 105 -15.44 6.80 11.42
C PRO A 105 -15.54 8.34 11.30
N SER A 106 -14.45 9.07 11.49
CA SER A 106 -14.39 10.53 11.30
C SER A 106 -14.67 10.96 9.85
N GLN A 107 -14.55 10.05 8.87
CA GLN A 107 -14.79 10.32 7.45
C GLN A 107 -16.09 9.69 6.93
N GLN A 108 -17.03 9.34 7.82
CA GLN A 108 -18.27 8.63 7.47
C GLN A 108 -19.03 9.28 6.32
N THR A 109 -19.18 10.60 6.33
CA THR A 109 -19.90 11.35 5.28
C THR A 109 -19.23 11.16 3.90
N SER A 110 -17.91 11.24 3.82
CA SER A 110 -17.18 11.04 2.58
C SER A 110 -17.24 9.60 2.10
N ILE A 111 -17.18 8.64 3.03
CA ILE A 111 -17.29 7.20 2.76
C ILE A 111 -18.68 6.87 2.20
N ASP A 112 -19.74 7.33 2.85
CA ASP A 112 -21.10 7.06 2.42
C ASP A 112 -21.42 7.75 1.09
N TYR A 113 -20.93 8.96 0.85
CA TYR A 113 -21.09 9.63 -0.43
C TYR A 113 -20.46 8.83 -1.58
N ALA A 114 -19.19 8.39 -1.43
CA ALA A 114 -18.52 7.57 -2.43
C ALA A 114 -19.25 6.24 -2.69
N TYR A 115 -19.73 5.60 -1.61
CA TYR A 115 -20.49 4.35 -1.70
C TYR A 115 -21.81 4.52 -2.44
N GLN A 116 -22.62 5.51 -2.07
CA GLN A 116 -23.91 5.76 -2.74
C GLN A 116 -23.73 6.11 -4.22
N THR A 117 -22.72 6.92 -4.53
CA THR A 117 -22.37 7.23 -5.93
C THR A 117 -22.04 5.96 -6.71
N ALA A 118 -21.24 5.06 -6.16
CA ALA A 118 -20.92 3.80 -6.82
C ALA A 118 -22.15 2.91 -7.00
N LEU A 119 -23.02 2.80 -6.00
CA LEU A 119 -24.20 1.95 -6.07
C LEU A 119 -25.26 2.44 -7.08
N THR A 120 -25.35 3.75 -7.33
CA THR A 120 -26.30 4.28 -8.35
C THR A 120 -25.90 3.87 -9.78
N ALA A 121 -24.65 3.57 -10.03
CA ALA A 121 -24.17 3.08 -11.32
C ALA A 121 -24.41 1.58 -11.54
N ILE A 122 -24.85 0.85 -10.50
CA ILE A 122 -25.06 -0.60 -10.54
C ILE A 122 -26.57 -0.88 -10.57
N ALA A 123 -27.02 -1.67 -11.56
CA ALA A 123 -28.41 -2.05 -11.66
C ALA A 123 -28.93 -2.74 -10.38
N ASP A 124 -30.14 -2.37 -9.97
CA ASP A 124 -30.80 -3.01 -8.84
C ASP A 124 -31.14 -4.48 -9.13
N GLY A 125 -31.04 -5.32 -8.10
CA GLY A 125 -31.33 -6.73 -8.22
C GLY A 125 -30.50 -7.62 -7.29
N SER A 126 -30.70 -8.92 -7.43
CA SER A 126 -30.01 -9.94 -6.61
C SER A 126 -28.49 -9.90 -6.77
N GLY A 127 -27.96 -9.56 -7.95
CA GLY A 127 -26.52 -9.43 -8.18
C GLY A 127 -25.89 -8.38 -7.27
N LYS A 128 -26.51 -7.21 -7.18
CA LYS A 128 -26.07 -6.12 -6.31
C LYS A 128 -26.10 -6.50 -4.83
N SER A 129 -27.22 -7.05 -4.34
CA SER A 129 -27.35 -7.48 -2.96
C SER A 129 -26.43 -8.64 -2.59
N ASN A 130 -26.21 -9.59 -3.49
CA ASN A 130 -25.28 -10.69 -3.29
C ASN A 130 -23.81 -10.22 -3.25
N GLY A 131 -23.44 -9.24 -4.10
CA GLY A 131 -22.12 -8.62 -4.06
C GLY A 131 -21.86 -7.92 -2.72
N ILE A 132 -22.82 -7.16 -2.22
CA ILE A 132 -22.73 -6.52 -0.89
C ILE A 132 -22.56 -7.59 0.21
N ALA A 133 -23.37 -8.63 0.19
CA ALA A 133 -23.33 -9.68 1.22
C ALA A 133 -22.00 -10.43 1.30
N VAL A 134 -21.35 -10.73 0.17
CA VAL A 134 -20.03 -11.37 0.20
C VAL A 134 -18.94 -10.41 0.70
N ALA A 135 -19.03 -9.13 0.37
CA ALA A 135 -18.13 -8.12 0.87
C ALA A 135 -18.20 -7.95 2.40
N GLU A 136 -19.40 -7.94 2.96
CA GLU A 136 -19.59 -7.86 4.41
C GLU A 136 -18.96 -9.06 5.14
N LYS A 137 -19.09 -10.28 4.58
CA LYS A 137 -18.41 -11.47 5.10
C LYS A 137 -16.89 -11.35 5.02
N ALA A 138 -16.36 -10.85 3.90
CA ALA A 138 -14.92 -10.62 3.72
C ALA A 138 -14.38 -9.63 4.76
N VAL A 139 -15.05 -8.50 4.93
CA VAL A 139 -14.70 -7.49 5.93
C VAL A 139 -14.74 -8.05 7.35
N ALA A 140 -15.81 -8.78 7.70
CA ALA A 140 -15.91 -9.40 9.01
C ALA A 140 -14.77 -10.39 9.28
N GLY A 141 -14.39 -11.20 8.28
CA GLY A 141 -13.26 -12.12 8.37
C GLY A 141 -11.91 -11.43 8.57
N ILE A 142 -11.62 -10.37 7.82
CA ILE A 142 -10.39 -9.60 7.96
C ILE A 142 -10.35 -8.85 9.31
N LEU A 143 -11.45 -8.25 9.73
CA LEU A 143 -11.55 -7.61 11.05
C LEU A 143 -11.28 -8.59 12.18
N ALA A 144 -11.84 -9.79 12.12
CA ALA A 144 -11.60 -10.84 13.11
C ALA A 144 -10.12 -11.27 13.17
N ARG A 145 -9.47 -11.46 12.01
CA ARG A 145 -8.03 -11.78 11.93
C ARG A 145 -7.14 -10.68 12.51
N ARG A 146 -7.53 -9.42 12.33
CA ARG A 146 -6.73 -8.26 12.73
C ARG A 146 -7.15 -7.64 14.08
N ALA A 147 -8.17 -8.20 14.74
CA ALA A 147 -8.70 -7.68 16.00
C ALA A 147 -7.65 -7.60 17.14
N LYS A 148 -6.69 -8.53 17.14
CA LYS A 148 -5.63 -8.63 18.15
C LYS A 148 -4.24 -8.60 17.50
N ASP A 149 -4.08 -7.83 16.44
CA ASP A 149 -2.82 -7.76 15.69
C ASP A 149 -1.72 -6.91 16.35
N GLY A 150 -1.96 -6.37 17.54
CA GLY A 150 -1.00 -5.58 18.31
C GLY A 150 -1.00 -4.07 18.00
N ALA A 151 -1.78 -3.60 17.03
CA ALA A 151 -1.78 -2.17 16.67
C ALA A 151 -2.27 -1.25 17.81
N ALA A 152 -3.18 -1.73 18.67
CA ALA A 152 -3.70 -1.01 19.82
C ALA A 152 -2.84 -1.14 21.09
N GLY A 153 -1.63 -1.71 20.99
CA GLY A 153 -0.70 -1.84 22.13
C GLY A 153 -0.30 -0.48 22.70
N GLY A 154 -0.07 -0.45 24.00
CA GLY A 154 0.39 0.77 24.70
C GLY A 154 1.85 1.11 24.34
N GLU A 155 2.21 2.39 24.50
CA GLU A 155 3.58 2.85 24.39
C GLU A 155 4.42 2.33 25.58
N SER A 156 5.50 1.61 25.29
CA SER A 156 6.36 0.97 26.29
C SER A 156 7.83 1.36 26.18
N TYR A 157 8.20 2.20 25.22
CA TYR A 157 9.59 2.59 25.02
C TYR A 157 10.07 3.50 26.16
N ARG A 158 11.23 3.15 26.73
CA ARG A 158 11.89 3.95 27.76
C ARG A 158 13.30 4.28 27.29
N PRO A 159 13.54 5.53 26.84
CA PRO A 159 14.86 5.96 26.39
C PRO A 159 15.83 6.08 27.57
N HIS A 160 17.09 5.84 27.28
CA HIS A 160 18.22 6.19 28.15
C HIS A 160 19.25 6.95 27.31
N THR A 161 20.12 7.71 27.97
CA THR A 161 21.09 8.58 27.32
C THR A 161 22.49 7.98 27.42
N SER A 162 22.95 7.36 26.35
CA SER A 162 24.34 6.94 26.15
C SER A 162 24.68 7.05 24.68
N ALA A 163 25.97 7.12 24.35
CA ALA A 163 26.42 7.12 22.96
C ALA A 163 25.81 5.92 22.21
N GLY A 164 25.40 6.13 20.96
CA GLY A 164 24.76 5.10 20.15
C GLY A 164 23.26 4.86 20.42
N THR A 165 22.69 5.41 21.48
CA THR A 165 21.31 5.10 21.90
C THR A 165 20.30 6.06 21.27
N TYR A 166 19.16 5.50 20.81
CA TYR A 166 18.02 6.27 20.32
C TYR A 166 17.38 7.08 21.43
N VAL A 167 17.51 8.38 21.33
CA VAL A 167 16.79 9.34 22.16
C VAL A 167 15.77 10.04 21.28
N PRO A 168 14.45 9.87 21.53
CA PRO A 168 13.43 10.53 20.74
C PRO A 168 13.41 12.04 21.01
N THR A 169 13.26 12.83 19.96
CA THR A 169 13.13 14.30 20.06
C THR A 169 11.68 14.74 20.26
N VAL A 170 10.75 13.82 20.11
CA VAL A 170 9.30 13.95 20.33
C VAL A 170 8.81 12.64 20.95
N ILE A 171 7.51 12.49 21.17
CA ILE A 171 6.93 11.19 21.60
C ILE A 171 7.39 10.09 20.64
N PRO A 172 7.91 8.95 21.17
CA PRO A 172 8.36 7.83 20.34
C PRO A 172 7.27 7.35 19.37
N GLU A 173 7.60 7.28 18.08
CA GLU A 173 6.65 6.83 17.06
C GLU A 173 6.38 5.33 17.20
N ALA A 174 5.17 4.97 17.55
CA ALA A 174 4.60 3.63 17.51
C ALA A 174 5.51 2.48 17.97
N PRO A 175 6.07 2.50 19.21
CA PRO A 175 6.96 1.43 19.68
C PRO A 175 6.30 0.04 19.71
N GLN A 176 4.98 -0.03 19.81
CA GLN A 176 4.20 -1.26 19.76
C GLN A 176 4.18 -1.92 18.38
N TRP A 177 4.54 -1.19 17.29
CA TRP A 177 4.50 -1.73 15.92
C TRP A 177 5.41 -2.95 15.75
N ARG A 178 6.53 -3.00 16.46
CA ARG A 178 7.44 -4.15 16.51
C ARG A 178 6.82 -5.45 17.00
N HIS A 179 5.70 -5.38 17.67
CA HIS A 179 4.98 -6.53 18.24
C HIS A 179 3.73 -6.90 17.48
N ARG A 180 3.45 -6.22 16.36
CA ARG A 180 2.29 -6.54 15.54
C ARG A 180 2.44 -7.90 14.87
N THR A 181 1.30 -8.58 14.71
CA THR A 181 1.22 -9.79 13.90
C THR A 181 1.33 -9.43 12.41
N PRO A 182 2.32 -9.92 11.68
CA PRO A 182 2.44 -9.67 10.25
C PRO A 182 1.31 -10.32 9.43
N TRP A 183 1.25 -10.00 8.15
CA TRP A 183 0.36 -10.62 7.18
C TRP A 183 0.98 -11.88 6.55
N LEU A 184 2.20 -11.75 6.08
CA LEU A 184 2.91 -12.73 5.25
C LEU A 184 4.20 -13.22 5.92
N MET A 185 4.86 -12.38 6.70
CA MET A 185 6.03 -12.78 7.47
C MET A 185 5.63 -13.71 8.63
N THR A 186 6.52 -14.61 9.00
CA THR A 186 6.30 -15.53 10.13
C THR A 186 6.40 -14.83 11.49
N ASN A 187 7.22 -13.77 11.57
CA ASN A 187 7.36 -12.93 12.76
C ASN A 187 8.03 -11.59 12.36
N PRO A 188 7.94 -10.54 13.21
CA PRO A 188 8.52 -9.23 12.92
C PRO A 188 10.03 -9.22 12.66
N ALA A 189 10.76 -10.17 13.26
CA ALA A 189 12.22 -10.26 13.16
C ALA A 189 12.73 -11.05 11.96
N GLN A 190 11.84 -11.61 11.11
CA GLN A 190 12.23 -12.51 10.01
C GLN A 190 13.30 -11.92 9.10
N PHE A 191 13.26 -10.64 8.83
CA PHE A 191 14.21 -9.93 7.96
C PHE A 191 15.03 -8.88 8.71
N ARG A 192 15.18 -9.03 10.04
CA ARG A 192 15.98 -8.09 10.81
C ARG A 192 17.43 -8.08 10.31
N PRO A 193 18.00 -6.92 9.92
CA PRO A 193 19.41 -6.83 9.52
C PRO A 193 20.34 -7.14 10.69
N GLY A 194 21.63 -7.28 10.39
CA GLY A 194 22.69 -7.32 11.41
C GLY A 194 22.71 -6.03 12.25
N PRO A 195 23.52 -6.01 13.33
CA PRO A 195 23.63 -4.84 14.20
C PRO A 195 24.19 -3.63 13.44
N PRO A 196 23.92 -2.40 13.93
CA PRO A 196 24.56 -1.21 13.40
C PRO A 196 26.10 -1.29 13.59
N PRO A 197 26.89 -0.50 12.83
CA PRO A 197 28.33 -0.43 13.00
C PRO A 197 28.73 -0.08 14.43
N ASP A 198 29.83 -0.65 14.91
CA ASP A 198 30.48 -0.24 16.15
C ASP A 198 30.93 1.23 16.05
N LEU A 199 30.70 2.02 17.06
CA LEU A 199 31.02 3.46 17.08
C LEU A 199 32.52 3.72 16.91
N GLY A 200 33.39 2.83 17.36
CA GLY A 200 34.82 2.90 17.18
C GLY A 200 35.33 2.45 15.80
N SER A 201 34.44 2.03 14.89
CA SER A 201 34.85 1.49 13.59
C SER A 201 35.05 2.54 12.51
N ASP A 202 35.91 2.25 11.52
CA ASP A 202 36.10 3.08 10.32
C ASP A 202 34.81 3.23 9.50
N VAL A 203 33.98 2.19 9.51
CA VAL A 203 32.66 2.21 8.83
C VAL A 203 31.76 3.27 9.45
N TRP A 204 31.70 3.33 10.77
CA TRP A 204 30.97 4.36 11.50
C TRP A 204 31.48 5.76 11.17
N ALA A 205 32.80 5.99 11.28
CA ALA A 205 33.41 7.28 11.00
C ALA A 205 33.13 7.76 9.57
N ARG A 206 33.29 6.88 8.60
CA ARG A 206 32.99 7.19 7.19
C ARG A 206 31.53 7.59 7.00
N ASP A 207 30.59 6.81 7.47
CA ASP A 207 29.16 7.02 7.28
C ASP A 207 28.67 8.24 8.07
N TYR A 208 29.17 8.45 9.28
CA TYR A 208 28.93 9.65 10.08
C TYR A 208 29.38 10.91 9.33
N ASN A 209 30.62 10.96 8.83
CA ASN A 209 31.15 12.11 8.14
C ASN A 209 30.44 12.39 6.80
N GLU A 210 30.03 11.35 6.07
CA GLU A 210 29.20 11.52 4.88
C GLU A 210 27.86 12.19 5.20
N VAL A 211 27.14 11.69 6.18
CA VAL A 211 25.84 12.25 6.58
C VAL A 211 26.01 13.65 7.15
N LYS A 212 27.06 13.93 7.92
CA LYS A 212 27.39 15.25 8.45
C LYS A 212 27.65 16.26 7.32
N ALA A 213 28.40 15.87 6.29
CA ALA A 213 28.71 16.71 5.15
C ALA A 213 27.50 16.98 4.25
N LEU A 214 26.71 15.94 3.95
CA LEU A 214 25.63 16.01 2.97
C LEU A 214 24.25 16.33 3.60
N GLY A 215 23.99 15.92 4.85
CA GLY A 215 22.67 15.99 5.47
C GLY A 215 22.24 17.38 5.97
N GLY A 216 23.16 18.29 6.17
CA GLY A 216 22.88 19.63 6.70
C GLY A 216 21.97 20.47 5.79
N LYS A 217 21.06 21.28 6.38
CA LYS A 217 20.16 22.15 5.61
C LYS A 217 20.91 23.07 4.64
N GLN A 218 22.08 23.57 5.04
CA GLN A 218 22.93 24.48 4.27
C GLN A 218 24.24 23.82 3.81
N SER A 219 24.19 22.52 3.51
CA SER A 219 25.35 21.79 3.03
C SER A 219 25.97 22.47 1.79
N ARG A 220 27.28 22.63 1.81
CA ARG A 220 28.08 23.11 0.67
C ARG A 220 28.67 21.98 -0.17
N HIS A 221 28.50 20.73 0.29
CA HIS A 221 28.99 19.52 -0.35
C HIS A 221 27.92 18.79 -1.17
N ARG A 222 26.64 18.97 -0.79
CA ARG A 222 25.52 18.32 -1.47
C ARG A 222 25.20 18.99 -2.79
N THR A 223 25.07 18.17 -3.86
CA THR A 223 24.69 18.66 -5.19
C THR A 223 23.19 19.01 -5.27
N ALA A 224 22.80 19.72 -6.32
CA ALA A 224 21.38 19.99 -6.61
C ALA A 224 20.60 18.69 -6.87
N GLU A 225 21.21 17.73 -7.56
CA GLU A 225 20.62 16.41 -7.82
C GLU A 225 20.37 15.62 -6.52
N GLN A 226 21.36 15.55 -5.63
CA GLN A 226 21.21 14.92 -4.33
C GLN A 226 20.09 15.56 -3.50
N THR A 227 19.92 16.89 -3.63
CA THR A 227 18.80 17.60 -2.98
C THR A 227 17.45 17.20 -3.59
N ALA A 228 17.37 17.06 -4.92
CA ALA A 228 16.15 16.64 -5.61
C ALA A 228 15.78 15.19 -5.23
N ILE A 229 16.76 14.28 -5.19
CA ILE A 229 16.57 12.89 -4.74
C ILE A 229 16.04 12.84 -3.30
N ALA A 230 16.66 13.60 -2.38
CA ALA A 230 16.24 13.64 -0.99
C ALA A 230 14.79 14.14 -0.85
N ARG A 231 14.43 15.20 -1.59
CA ARG A 231 13.06 15.75 -1.58
C ARG A 231 12.05 14.77 -2.18
N PHE A 232 12.40 14.03 -3.21
CA PHE A 232 11.53 13.02 -3.80
C PHE A 232 11.19 11.92 -2.78
N TRP A 233 12.16 11.49 -1.97
CA TRP A 233 11.98 10.45 -0.96
C TRP A 233 11.53 10.97 0.41
N GLU A 234 11.29 12.27 0.55
CA GLU A 234 10.79 12.88 1.80
C GLU A 234 9.34 12.48 2.09
N GLU A 235 8.58 12.18 1.04
CA GLU A 235 7.19 11.78 1.18
C GLU A 235 7.07 10.35 1.69
N VAL A 236 6.32 10.19 2.77
CA VAL A 236 6.18 8.90 3.47
C VAL A 236 4.74 8.37 3.50
N MET A 237 3.79 9.07 2.86
CA MET A 237 2.39 8.66 2.87
C MET A 237 2.12 7.55 1.85
N PRO A 238 1.53 6.41 2.27
CA PRO A 238 1.25 5.26 1.41
C PRO A 238 0.50 5.58 0.11
N PRO A 239 -0.50 6.48 0.09
CA PRO A 239 -1.24 6.79 -1.13
C PRO A 239 -0.39 7.25 -2.32
N ILE A 240 0.79 7.83 -2.08
CA ILE A 240 1.72 8.25 -3.14
C ILE A 240 2.29 7.03 -3.86
N TYR A 241 2.76 6.03 -3.11
CA TYR A 241 3.25 4.77 -3.68
C TYR A 241 2.13 3.99 -4.39
N HIS A 242 0.90 4.09 -3.90
CA HIS A 242 -0.27 3.53 -4.58
C HIS A 242 -0.50 4.12 -5.98
N GLY A 243 -0.10 5.37 -6.24
CA GLY A 243 -0.11 5.95 -7.58
C GLY A 243 0.73 5.14 -8.58
N ILE A 244 1.91 4.66 -8.14
CA ILE A 244 2.78 3.78 -8.94
C ILE A 244 2.08 2.43 -9.17
N VAL A 245 1.47 1.85 -8.13
CA VAL A 245 0.74 0.58 -8.24
C VAL A 245 -0.44 0.72 -9.20
N ARG A 246 -1.17 1.85 -9.17
CA ARG A 246 -2.25 2.13 -10.11
C ARG A 246 -1.78 2.21 -11.56
N SER A 247 -0.58 2.74 -11.82
CA SER A 247 -0.03 2.74 -13.19
C SER A 247 0.21 1.32 -13.72
N VAL A 248 0.60 0.39 -12.85
CA VAL A 248 0.71 -1.03 -13.19
C VAL A 248 -0.67 -1.68 -13.35
N ALA A 249 -1.62 -1.35 -12.47
CA ALA A 249 -2.98 -1.87 -12.52
C ALA A 249 -3.73 -1.47 -13.81
N ASN A 250 -3.43 -0.29 -14.35
CA ASN A 250 -4.02 0.22 -15.58
C ASN A 250 -3.32 -0.29 -16.86
N ALA A 251 -2.31 -1.15 -16.74
CA ALA A 251 -1.63 -1.72 -17.91
C ALA A 251 -2.57 -2.64 -18.72
N PRO A 252 -2.42 -2.71 -20.07
CA PRO A 252 -3.22 -3.57 -20.92
C PRO A 252 -3.22 -5.04 -20.48
N GLY A 253 -4.34 -5.73 -20.62
CA GLY A 253 -4.49 -7.17 -20.31
C GLY A 253 -4.64 -7.49 -18.82
N ARG A 254 -4.79 -6.49 -17.98
CA ARG A 254 -5.17 -6.69 -16.59
C ARG A 254 -6.70 -6.74 -16.44
N ASP A 255 -7.16 -7.34 -15.37
CA ASP A 255 -8.58 -7.45 -15.02
C ASP A 255 -8.77 -7.16 -13.52
N VAL A 256 -10.02 -6.96 -13.14
CA VAL A 256 -10.42 -6.58 -11.79
C VAL A 256 -9.87 -7.53 -10.71
N THR A 257 -9.81 -8.85 -10.98
CA THR A 257 -9.32 -9.83 -10.00
C THR A 257 -7.81 -9.80 -9.85
N ARG A 258 -7.09 -9.62 -10.96
CA ARG A 258 -5.63 -9.41 -10.94
C ARG A 258 -5.28 -8.12 -10.21
N ASN A 259 -6.06 -7.07 -10.41
CA ASN A 259 -5.85 -5.80 -9.74
C ASN A 259 -6.16 -5.88 -8.25
N ALA A 260 -7.26 -6.50 -7.85
CA ALA A 260 -7.57 -6.75 -6.44
C ALA A 260 -6.43 -7.53 -5.74
N ARG A 261 -5.90 -8.57 -6.39
CA ARG A 261 -4.75 -9.32 -5.87
C ARG A 261 -3.48 -8.49 -5.79
N LEU A 262 -3.21 -7.66 -6.79
CA LEU A 262 -2.04 -6.77 -6.81
C LEU A 262 -2.07 -5.81 -5.63
N PHE A 263 -3.17 -5.08 -5.45
CA PHE A 263 -3.29 -4.12 -4.34
C PHE A 263 -3.22 -4.81 -2.98
N ALA A 264 -3.88 -5.96 -2.81
CA ALA A 264 -3.81 -6.71 -1.56
C ALA A 264 -2.37 -7.18 -1.27
N ALA A 265 -1.65 -7.71 -2.26
CA ALA A 265 -0.28 -8.17 -2.08
C ALA A 265 0.68 -7.03 -1.74
N VAL A 266 0.58 -5.89 -2.45
CA VAL A 266 1.45 -4.73 -2.22
C VAL A 266 1.21 -4.12 -0.85
N THR A 267 -0.05 -3.88 -0.48
CA THR A 267 -0.37 -3.26 0.82
C THR A 267 -0.03 -4.15 2.01
N GLN A 268 -0.25 -5.47 1.90
CA GLN A 268 0.17 -6.41 2.94
C GLN A 268 1.71 -6.47 3.07
N ALA A 269 2.43 -6.50 1.95
CA ALA A 269 3.89 -6.49 1.98
C ALA A 269 4.45 -5.17 2.53
N SER A 270 3.82 -4.04 2.23
CA SER A 270 4.20 -2.73 2.76
C SER A 270 3.95 -2.63 4.26
N ASP A 271 2.79 -3.10 4.76
CA ASP A 271 2.50 -3.13 6.20
C ASP A 271 3.46 -4.06 6.95
N ASP A 272 3.79 -5.22 6.37
CA ASP A 272 4.80 -6.14 6.91
C ASP A 272 6.21 -5.49 6.91
N GLY A 273 6.55 -4.78 5.84
CA GLY A 273 7.80 -4.02 5.77
C GLY A 273 7.92 -2.98 6.89
N LEU A 274 6.83 -2.26 7.19
CA LEU A 274 6.79 -1.33 8.32
C LEU A 274 6.93 -2.04 9.67
N ILE A 275 6.32 -3.20 9.84
CA ILE A 275 6.48 -4.02 11.05
C ILE A 275 7.96 -4.42 11.22
N ALA A 276 8.62 -4.90 10.17
CA ALA A 276 10.02 -5.30 10.20
C ALA A 276 10.97 -4.12 10.47
N VAL A 277 10.73 -2.95 9.86
CA VAL A 277 11.51 -1.73 10.11
C VAL A 277 11.38 -1.28 11.55
N PHE A 278 10.17 -1.30 12.11
CA PHE A 278 9.95 -0.92 13.49
C PHE A 278 10.47 -1.97 14.48
N ASP A 279 10.51 -3.24 14.09
CA ASP A 279 11.22 -4.26 14.86
C ASP A 279 12.71 -3.94 14.95
N ALA A 280 13.39 -3.73 13.83
CA ALA A 280 14.81 -3.39 13.80
C ALA A 280 15.10 -2.09 14.56
N LYS A 281 14.28 -1.04 14.35
CA LYS A 281 14.42 0.27 15.02
C LYS A 281 14.44 0.13 16.54
N TYR A 282 13.46 -0.54 17.11
CA TYR A 282 13.32 -0.67 18.57
C TYR A 282 14.08 -1.86 19.16
N HIS A 283 14.57 -2.78 18.32
CA HIS A 283 15.47 -3.84 18.77
C HIS A 283 16.87 -3.29 19.05
N TYR A 284 17.41 -2.55 18.08
CA TYR A 284 18.75 -1.98 18.21
C TYR A 284 18.74 -0.68 19.01
N GLY A 285 17.65 0.09 18.97
CA GLY A 285 17.57 1.36 19.67
C GLY A 285 18.72 2.30 19.30
N PHE A 286 19.17 2.28 18.05
CA PHE A 286 20.31 3.05 17.61
C PHE A 286 19.94 4.52 17.36
N TRP A 287 20.78 5.44 17.73
CA TRP A 287 20.52 6.88 17.61
C TRP A 287 20.33 7.34 16.17
N ARG A 288 19.58 8.41 16.01
CA ARG A 288 19.39 9.06 14.69
C ARG A 288 20.64 9.82 14.28
N PRO A 289 20.90 10.00 12.97
CA PRO A 289 22.00 10.81 12.48
C PRO A 289 22.09 12.20 13.11
N LEU A 290 20.94 12.86 13.31
CA LEU A 290 20.88 14.15 13.99
C LEU A 290 21.44 14.10 15.41
N THR A 291 21.09 13.06 16.18
CA THR A 291 21.55 12.87 17.54
C THR A 291 23.05 12.54 17.55
N ALA A 292 23.49 11.66 16.66
CA ALA A 292 24.89 11.29 16.50
C ALA A 292 25.76 12.50 16.17
N ILE A 293 25.39 13.30 15.15
CA ILE A 293 26.17 14.48 14.73
C ILE A 293 26.26 15.55 15.83
N ARG A 294 25.24 15.68 16.67
CA ARG A 294 25.24 16.65 17.77
C ARG A 294 26.02 16.19 19.01
N ASN A 295 26.35 14.91 19.08
CA ASN A 295 27.00 14.28 20.20
C ASN A 295 28.20 13.40 19.75
N GLY A 296 28.85 13.75 18.65
CA GLY A 296 29.99 13.02 18.13
C GLY A 296 31.19 13.01 19.09
N ASP A 297 31.29 14.02 19.92
CA ASP A 297 32.31 14.16 20.96
C ASP A 297 32.24 13.08 22.06
N ILE A 298 31.16 12.31 22.13
CA ILE A 298 30.97 11.26 23.12
C ILE A 298 30.92 9.84 22.53
N ASP A 299 31.10 9.66 21.23
CA ASP A 299 31.06 8.34 20.60
C ASP A 299 32.37 7.55 20.74
N GLY A 300 33.44 8.18 21.18
CA GLY A 300 34.74 7.58 21.43
C GLY A 300 35.54 7.29 20.15
N ASN A 301 35.21 7.95 19.03
CA ASN A 301 35.89 7.81 17.76
C ASN A 301 36.51 9.15 17.33
N ASP A 302 37.82 9.25 17.38
CA ASP A 302 38.56 10.48 17.04
C ASP A 302 38.39 10.92 15.57
N ALA A 303 37.81 10.11 14.73
CA ALA A 303 37.60 10.37 13.30
C ALA A 303 36.20 10.92 12.96
N THR A 304 35.33 11.17 13.96
CA THR A 304 33.97 11.71 13.76
C THR A 304 33.85 13.20 14.03
#